data_fe2893a418d458bc15b637ee4d44f584
#
_entry.id   fe2893a418d458bc15b637ee4d44f584
#
_cell.length_a   1.000
_cell.length_b   1.000
_cell.length_c   1.000
_cell.angle_alpha   90.00
_cell.angle_beta   90.00
_cell.angle_gamma   90.00
#
_symmetry.space_group_name_H-M   'P 1'
#
loop_
_entity.id
_entity.type
_entity.pdbx_description
1 polymer ?
#
loop_
_entity_poly.entity_id
_entity_poly.type
_entity_poly.pdbx_seq_one_letter_code
_entity_poly.pdbx_strand_id
1 'polypeptide(L)'
;EQGLAHNSQLAYLRDLADFKTFLQRAKTPFSAVTHSQIQAYLVECDAAGLAKTTRARRLSAIKQLYRFAYLEGWREDNPSLQIAGPGRDKRLPKVLNTTDVDQLLAAAERCGKTARDRQRNICLMQLLYATGMRVTELMSLPISAARGDPQLLLVRGKGDRERLVPLSPPARSELAAWLVIRDRDETAKKTKGAPGSRFLFPSHGKLGHLTRHWFFGLIKTLANEAGLAPNSVTPHTLRHAFATHLLANGADLRSIQTLLGHADIATTEIYTHVLETRLRSLVLHHHPLSRDSDKR
;
A
#
# COMPACT_ATOMS: atom_id res chain seq x y z
N GLU A 1 -2.53 0.14 -24.77
CA GLU A 1 -1.28 -0.20 -24.06
C GLU A 1 -0.74 1.00 -23.29
N GLN A 2 -1.52 1.54 -22.39
CA GLN A 2 -1.13 2.69 -21.55
C GLN A 2 -0.58 2.18 -20.24
N GLY A 3 0.60 1.54 -20.18
CA GLY A 3 1.38 1.32 -18.95
C GLY A 3 0.62 0.96 -17.67
N LEU A 4 -0.57 0.33 -17.76
CA LEU A 4 -1.36 -0.06 -16.62
C LEU A 4 -0.61 -1.11 -15.81
N ALA A 5 -0.52 -0.92 -14.50
CA ALA A 5 0.06 -1.91 -13.62
C ALA A 5 -0.69 -3.25 -13.74
N HIS A 6 0.03 -4.36 -13.70
CA HIS A 6 -0.50 -5.72 -13.85
C HIS A 6 -1.77 -5.98 -13.01
N ASN A 7 -1.80 -5.57 -11.73
CA ASN A 7 -2.98 -5.71 -10.89
C ASN A 7 -4.19 -4.90 -11.37
N SER A 8 -3.97 -3.75 -12.02
CA SER A 8 -5.05 -2.95 -12.62
C SER A 8 -5.60 -3.64 -13.86
N GLN A 9 -4.74 -4.24 -14.68
CA GLN A 9 -5.13 -5.05 -15.84
C GLN A 9 -5.99 -6.23 -15.40
N LEU A 10 -5.55 -7.00 -14.39
CA LEU A 10 -6.31 -8.13 -13.85
C LEU A 10 -7.66 -7.69 -13.23
N ALA A 11 -7.72 -6.52 -12.62
CA ALA A 11 -8.98 -6.00 -12.09
C ALA A 11 -9.94 -5.62 -13.22
N TYR A 12 -9.45 -4.91 -14.25
CA TYR A 12 -10.24 -4.53 -15.41
C TYR A 12 -10.71 -5.74 -16.22
N LEU A 13 -9.85 -6.75 -16.40
CA LEU A 13 -10.26 -8.00 -17.07
C LEU A 13 -11.44 -8.68 -16.36
N ARG A 14 -11.40 -8.76 -15.01
CA ARG A 14 -12.52 -9.32 -14.24
C ARG A 14 -13.79 -8.47 -14.37
N ASP A 15 -13.64 -7.14 -14.33
CA ASP A 15 -14.78 -6.23 -14.46
C ASP A 15 -15.42 -6.34 -15.86
N LEU A 16 -14.61 -6.44 -16.91
CA LEU A 16 -15.09 -6.61 -18.29
C LEU A 16 -15.65 -8.00 -18.52
N ALA A 17 -15.13 -9.06 -17.87
CA ALA A 17 -15.70 -10.39 -17.92
C ALA A 17 -17.11 -10.43 -17.31
N ASP A 18 -17.32 -9.74 -16.20
CA ASP A 18 -18.64 -9.60 -15.56
C ASP A 18 -19.61 -8.81 -16.47
N PHE A 19 -19.16 -7.70 -17.04
CA PHE A 19 -19.95 -6.94 -18.01
C PHE A 19 -20.28 -7.75 -19.25
N LYS A 20 -19.36 -8.57 -19.79
CA LYS A 20 -19.61 -9.52 -20.88
C LYS A 20 -20.74 -10.48 -20.53
N THR A 21 -20.74 -11.03 -19.31
CA THR A 21 -21.80 -11.96 -18.86
C THR A 21 -23.18 -11.25 -18.83
N PHE A 22 -23.24 -10.01 -18.38
CA PHE A 22 -24.46 -9.20 -18.47
C PHE A 22 -24.94 -9.05 -19.92
N LEU A 23 -24.05 -8.67 -20.82
CA LEU A 23 -24.38 -8.48 -22.24
C LEU A 23 -24.83 -9.78 -22.92
N GLN A 24 -24.24 -10.91 -22.57
CA GLN A 24 -24.67 -12.25 -23.08
C GLN A 24 -26.09 -12.57 -22.67
N ARG A 25 -26.50 -12.27 -21.42
CA ARG A 25 -27.89 -12.41 -20.97
C ARG A 25 -28.83 -11.49 -21.74
N ALA A 26 -28.38 -10.27 -22.04
CA ALA A 26 -29.13 -9.32 -22.85
C ALA A 26 -29.06 -9.57 -24.36
N LYS A 27 -28.36 -10.63 -24.81
CA LYS A 27 -28.12 -10.99 -26.23
C LYS A 27 -27.59 -9.81 -27.05
N THR A 28 -26.76 -8.98 -26.44
CA THR A 28 -26.18 -7.76 -27.07
C THR A 28 -24.67 -7.94 -27.30
N PRO A 29 -24.19 -7.85 -28.54
CA PRO A 29 -22.74 -7.83 -28.79
C PRO A 29 -22.09 -6.52 -28.35
N PHE A 30 -20.80 -6.55 -28.05
CA PHE A 30 -20.04 -5.35 -27.63
C PHE A 30 -20.13 -4.17 -28.63
N SER A 31 -20.25 -4.49 -29.91
CA SER A 31 -20.38 -3.50 -30.99
C SER A 31 -21.73 -2.75 -30.99
N ALA A 32 -22.78 -3.34 -30.43
CA ALA A 32 -24.13 -2.77 -30.44
C ALA A 32 -24.60 -2.23 -29.06
N VAL A 33 -23.71 -2.18 -28.08
CA VAL A 33 -24.03 -1.68 -26.73
C VAL A 33 -24.41 -0.19 -26.78
N THR A 34 -25.50 0.13 -26.12
CA THR A 34 -26.01 1.50 -25.99
C THR A 34 -25.69 2.10 -24.61
N HIS A 35 -25.80 3.41 -24.52
CA HIS A 35 -25.68 4.16 -23.26
C HIS A 35 -26.63 3.59 -22.16
N SER A 36 -27.90 3.36 -22.52
CA SER A 36 -28.90 2.81 -21.58
C SER A 36 -28.57 1.41 -21.07
N GLN A 37 -27.94 0.55 -21.86
CA GLN A 37 -27.50 -0.77 -21.42
C GLN A 37 -26.35 -0.71 -20.43
N ILE A 38 -25.42 0.22 -20.60
CA ILE A 38 -24.36 0.42 -19.58
C ILE A 38 -24.98 0.95 -18.27
N GLN A 39 -25.94 1.87 -18.36
CA GLN A 39 -26.67 2.32 -17.17
C GLN A 39 -27.44 1.18 -16.49
N ALA A 40 -28.15 0.34 -17.24
CA ALA A 40 -28.86 -0.82 -16.71
C ALA A 40 -27.89 -1.79 -15.98
N TYR A 41 -26.70 -2.04 -16.54
CA TYR A 41 -25.66 -2.81 -15.87
C TYR A 41 -25.24 -2.21 -14.52
N LEU A 42 -25.04 -0.89 -14.46
CA LEU A 42 -24.67 -0.20 -13.22
C LEU A 42 -25.78 -0.25 -12.18
N VAL A 43 -27.04 -0.19 -12.60
CA VAL A 43 -28.22 -0.36 -11.74
C VAL A 43 -28.27 -1.81 -11.20
N GLU A 44 -28.04 -2.82 -12.05
CA GLU A 44 -27.96 -4.21 -11.60
C GLU A 44 -26.80 -4.41 -10.58
N CYS A 45 -25.65 -3.78 -10.81
CA CYS A 45 -24.55 -3.80 -9.85
C CYS A 45 -24.94 -3.17 -8.50
N ASP A 46 -25.73 -2.11 -8.51
CA ASP A 46 -26.26 -1.48 -7.28
C ASP A 46 -27.24 -2.37 -6.55
N ALA A 47 -28.20 -2.92 -7.29
CA ALA A 47 -29.18 -3.86 -6.75
C ALA A 47 -28.54 -5.11 -6.16
N ALA A 48 -27.41 -5.57 -6.73
CA ALA A 48 -26.60 -6.66 -6.21
C ALA A 48 -25.75 -6.26 -4.97
N GLY A 49 -25.89 -5.04 -4.45
CA GLY A 49 -25.19 -4.56 -3.24
C GLY A 49 -23.72 -4.26 -3.43
N LEU A 50 -23.24 -4.09 -4.67
CA LEU A 50 -21.83 -3.76 -4.89
C LEU A 50 -21.47 -2.37 -4.36
N ALA A 51 -20.36 -2.28 -3.66
CA ALA A 51 -19.84 -1.01 -3.14
C ALA A 51 -19.67 0.04 -4.25
N LYS A 52 -19.95 1.32 -3.94
CA LYS A 52 -19.79 2.46 -4.88
C LYS A 52 -18.42 2.48 -5.56
N THR A 53 -17.35 2.19 -4.81
CA THR A 53 -15.98 2.13 -5.35
C THR A 53 -15.79 1.02 -6.38
N THR A 54 -16.43 -0.13 -6.19
CA THR A 54 -16.42 -1.24 -7.15
C THR A 54 -17.16 -0.87 -8.41
N ARG A 55 -18.35 -0.27 -8.29
CA ARG A 55 -19.16 0.22 -9.42
C ARG A 55 -18.40 1.30 -10.22
N ALA A 56 -17.75 2.25 -9.53
CA ALA A 56 -16.91 3.26 -10.18
C ALA A 56 -15.75 2.65 -10.96
N ARG A 57 -15.09 1.60 -10.41
CA ARG A 57 -14.01 0.90 -11.11
C ARG A 57 -14.53 0.12 -12.32
N ARG A 58 -15.67 -0.57 -12.21
CA ARG A 58 -16.32 -1.25 -13.33
C ARG A 58 -16.67 -0.28 -14.46
N LEU A 59 -17.26 0.86 -14.13
CA LEU A 59 -17.52 1.91 -15.11
C LEU A 59 -16.23 2.42 -15.76
N SER A 60 -15.15 2.59 -14.99
CA SER A 60 -13.86 3.01 -15.55
C SER A 60 -13.31 1.98 -16.54
N ALA A 61 -13.41 0.68 -16.25
CA ALA A 61 -13.02 -0.37 -17.18
C ALA A 61 -13.83 -0.34 -18.48
N ILE A 62 -15.16 -0.16 -18.39
CA ILE A 62 -16.07 -0.03 -19.54
C ILE A 62 -15.73 1.23 -20.35
N LYS A 63 -15.49 2.36 -19.70
CA LYS A 63 -15.07 3.61 -20.37
C LYS A 63 -13.78 3.46 -21.15
N GLN A 64 -12.78 2.76 -20.58
CA GLN A 64 -11.51 2.50 -21.27
C GLN A 64 -11.73 1.58 -22.48
N LEU A 65 -12.56 0.55 -22.38
CA LEU A 65 -12.89 -0.34 -23.48
C LEU A 65 -13.51 0.43 -24.65
N TYR A 66 -14.59 1.20 -24.40
CA TYR A 66 -15.28 1.92 -25.47
C TYR A 66 -14.51 3.12 -26.00
N ARG A 67 -13.70 3.76 -25.18
CA ARG A 67 -12.76 4.77 -25.64
C ARG A 67 -11.73 4.15 -26.61
N PHE A 68 -11.19 2.99 -26.28
CA PHE A 68 -10.27 2.26 -27.14
C PHE A 68 -10.96 1.85 -28.46
N ALA A 69 -12.14 1.26 -28.38
CA ALA A 69 -12.90 0.86 -29.57
C ALA A 69 -13.21 2.04 -30.51
N TYR A 70 -13.51 3.20 -29.96
CA TYR A 70 -13.72 4.43 -30.72
C TYR A 70 -12.43 4.94 -31.37
N LEU A 71 -11.32 4.96 -30.65
CA LEU A 71 -10.03 5.44 -31.17
C LEU A 71 -9.45 4.51 -32.25
N GLU A 72 -9.68 3.19 -32.15
CA GLU A 72 -9.25 2.20 -33.15
C GLU A 72 -10.24 2.08 -34.34
N GLY A 73 -11.29 2.90 -34.37
CA GLY A 73 -12.29 2.87 -35.45
C GLY A 73 -13.19 1.62 -35.44
N TRP A 74 -13.23 0.85 -34.35
CA TRP A 74 -14.14 -0.31 -34.24
C TRP A 74 -15.59 0.10 -33.98
N ARG A 75 -15.79 1.34 -33.56
CA ARG A 75 -17.09 2.00 -33.41
C ARG A 75 -17.01 3.47 -33.82
N GLU A 76 -18.11 3.97 -34.34
CA GLU A 76 -18.27 5.40 -34.69
C GLU A 76 -18.68 6.26 -33.49
N ASP A 77 -19.11 5.62 -32.38
CA ASP A 77 -19.55 6.28 -31.14
C ASP A 77 -18.87 5.72 -29.90
N ASN A 78 -18.97 6.47 -28.79
CA ASN A 78 -18.59 5.99 -27.47
C ASN A 78 -19.78 6.02 -26.51
N PRO A 79 -20.48 4.88 -26.30
CA PRO A 79 -21.69 4.82 -25.52
C PRO A 79 -21.49 5.09 -24.01
N SER A 80 -20.24 5.14 -23.56
CA SER A 80 -19.91 5.38 -22.15
C SER A 80 -19.55 6.82 -21.81
N LEU A 81 -19.51 7.73 -22.79
CA LEU A 81 -18.92 9.07 -22.66
C LEU A 81 -19.57 9.90 -21.56
N GLN A 82 -20.90 9.97 -21.54
CA GLN A 82 -21.67 10.84 -20.63
C GLN A 82 -22.15 10.13 -19.36
N ILE A 83 -21.76 8.89 -19.13
CA ILE A 83 -22.21 8.15 -17.95
C ILE A 83 -21.51 8.69 -16.71
N ALA A 84 -22.29 9.29 -15.82
CA ALA A 84 -21.79 9.71 -14.52
C ALA A 84 -21.50 8.49 -13.63
N GLY A 85 -20.36 8.48 -12.98
CA GLY A 85 -20.02 7.46 -11.98
C GLY A 85 -20.86 7.66 -10.70
N PRO A 86 -20.96 6.60 -9.85
CA PRO A 86 -21.56 6.75 -8.54
C PRO A 86 -20.82 7.84 -7.76
N GLY A 87 -21.56 8.76 -7.16
CA GLY A 87 -21.02 9.88 -6.39
C GLY A 87 -20.01 9.39 -5.34
N ARG A 88 -18.98 10.17 -5.09
CA ARG A 88 -18.04 9.88 -4.01
C ARG A 88 -18.68 10.21 -2.67
N ASP A 89 -18.71 9.26 -1.76
CA ASP A 89 -19.05 9.56 -0.38
C ASP A 89 -17.99 10.51 0.18
N LYS A 90 -18.37 11.73 0.53
CA LYS A 90 -17.53 12.71 1.22
C LYS A 90 -17.34 12.31 2.71
N ARG A 91 -16.94 11.06 2.96
CA ARG A 91 -16.51 10.72 4.32
C ARG A 91 -15.12 11.31 4.51
N LEU A 92 -14.99 12.21 5.47
CA LEU A 92 -13.66 12.63 5.92
C LEU A 92 -12.89 11.36 6.32
N PRO A 93 -11.69 11.14 5.77
CA PRO A 93 -10.88 10.00 6.17
C PRO A 93 -10.68 10.04 7.68
N LYS A 94 -11.01 8.95 8.38
CA LYS A 94 -10.63 8.83 9.79
C LYS A 94 -9.12 8.73 9.84
N VAL A 95 -8.48 9.78 10.33
CA VAL A 95 -7.03 9.82 10.56
C VAL A 95 -6.77 9.22 11.93
N LEU A 96 -5.86 8.26 12.02
CA LEU A 96 -5.35 7.78 13.29
C LEU A 96 -4.53 8.91 13.91
N ASN A 97 -4.81 9.26 15.16
CA ASN A 97 -3.98 10.20 15.91
C ASN A 97 -2.70 9.52 16.43
N THR A 98 -1.79 10.27 17.04
CA THR A 98 -0.52 9.73 17.56
C THR A 98 -0.76 8.70 18.65
N THR A 99 -1.72 8.94 19.56
CA THR A 99 -2.10 8.00 20.61
C THR A 99 -2.62 6.67 20.05
N ASP A 100 -3.46 6.72 19.01
CA ASP A 100 -3.93 5.50 18.33
C ASP A 100 -2.76 4.69 17.77
N VAL A 101 -1.77 5.36 17.19
CA VAL A 101 -0.57 4.69 16.64
C VAL A 101 0.29 4.10 17.76
N ASP A 102 0.49 4.81 18.86
CA ASP A 102 1.24 4.32 20.03
C ASP A 102 0.58 3.08 20.63
N GLN A 103 -0.76 3.07 20.73
CA GLN A 103 -1.51 1.89 21.15
C GLN A 103 -1.33 0.71 20.20
N LEU A 104 -1.28 0.94 18.89
CA LEU A 104 -1.03 -0.11 17.90
C LEU A 104 0.40 -0.66 17.99
N LEU A 105 1.39 0.19 18.23
CA LEU A 105 2.78 -0.22 18.45
C LEU A 105 2.90 -1.05 19.72
N ALA A 106 2.34 -0.59 20.83
CA ALA A 106 2.30 -1.34 22.09
C ALA A 106 1.54 -2.69 21.95
N ALA A 107 0.47 -2.74 21.16
CA ALA A 107 -0.21 -3.99 20.85
C ALA A 107 0.69 -4.94 20.05
N ALA A 108 1.51 -4.42 19.12
CA ALA A 108 2.42 -5.24 18.33
C ALA A 108 3.51 -5.93 19.18
N GLU A 109 3.97 -5.28 20.24
CA GLU A 109 4.92 -5.87 21.20
C GLU A 109 4.33 -7.07 21.97
N ARG A 110 3.03 -7.05 22.22
CA ARG A 110 2.34 -8.10 22.96
C ARG A 110 1.74 -9.18 22.08
N CYS A 111 1.37 -8.83 20.84
CA CYS A 111 0.67 -9.72 19.92
C CYS A 111 1.62 -10.67 19.20
N GLY A 112 1.44 -11.96 19.39
CA GLY A 112 2.22 -13.02 18.74
C GLY A 112 2.39 -14.22 19.63
N LYS A 113 2.32 -15.43 19.03
CA LYS A 113 2.45 -16.71 19.77
C LYS A 113 3.84 -16.90 20.36
N THR A 114 4.87 -16.39 19.69
CA THR A 114 6.27 -16.54 20.08
C THR A 114 6.94 -15.16 20.22
N ALA A 115 8.07 -15.10 20.93
CA ALA A 115 8.91 -13.89 20.98
C ALA A 115 9.35 -13.43 19.58
N ARG A 116 9.64 -14.41 18.70
CA ARG A 116 9.94 -14.15 17.27
C ARG A 116 8.77 -13.44 16.56
N ASP A 117 7.53 -13.89 16.78
CA ASP A 117 6.35 -13.29 16.15
C ASP A 117 6.13 -11.88 16.65
N ARG A 118 6.29 -11.64 17.96
CA ARG A 118 6.18 -10.29 18.54
C ARG A 118 7.23 -9.35 18.00
N GLN A 119 8.50 -9.78 17.96
CA GLN A 119 9.59 -8.96 17.40
C GLN A 119 9.38 -8.66 15.91
N ARG A 120 8.90 -9.61 15.12
CA ARG A 120 8.52 -9.37 13.74
C ARG A 120 7.40 -8.34 13.62
N ASN A 121 6.37 -8.46 14.45
CA ASN A 121 5.19 -7.62 14.37
C ASN A 121 5.52 -6.16 14.74
N ILE A 122 6.30 -5.93 15.80
CA ILE A 122 6.71 -4.55 16.17
C ILE A 122 7.64 -3.97 15.10
N CYS A 123 8.59 -4.73 14.58
CA CYS A 123 9.46 -4.27 13.50
C CYS A 123 8.65 -3.88 12.24
N LEU A 124 7.65 -4.69 11.84
CA LEU A 124 6.77 -4.39 10.72
C LEU A 124 5.99 -3.08 10.93
N MET A 125 5.44 -2.89 12.11
CA MET A 125 4.64 -1.71 12.45
C MET A 125 5.52 -0.45 12.54
N GLN A 126 6.69 -0.55 13.17
CA GLN A 126 7.66 0.54 13.25
C GLN A 126 8.14 0.97 11.86
N LEU A 127 8.51 0.02 10.99
CA LEU A 127 8.92 0.33 9.63
C LEU A 127 7.79 0.97 8.82
N LEU A 128 6.56 0.43 8.89
CA LEU A 128 5.45 0.98 8.15
C LEU A 128 5.14 2.42 8.54
N TYR A 129 5.09 2.69 9.85
CA TYR A 129 4.76 4.02 10.35
C TYR A 129 5.92 5.00 10.20
N ALA A 130 7.17 4.60 10.46
CA ALA A 130 8.33 5.47 10.32
C ALA A 130 8.62 5.91 8.87
N THR A 131 8.21 5.11 7.89
CA THR A 131 8.57 5.33 6.49
C THR A 131 7.39 5.68 5.59
N GLY A 132 6.17 5.40 6.03
CA GLY A 132 4.98 5.57 5.21
C GLY A 132 5.00 4.74 3.90
N MET A 133 5.84 3.70 3.80
CA MET A 133 5.91 2.87 2.59
C MET A 133 4.62 2.11 2.33
N ARG A 134 4.40 1.67 1.08
CA ARG A 134 3.26 0.81 0.75
C ARG A 134 3.45 -0.57 1.36
N VAL A 135 2.36 -1.21 1.77
CA VAL A 135 2.43 -2.57 2.36
C VAL A 135 3.13 -3.58 1.44
N THR A 136 2.94 -3.47 0.14
CA THR A 136 3.62 -4.36 -0.83
C THR A 136 5.12 -4.12 -0.87
N GLU A 137 5.57 -2.87 -0.75
CA GLU A 137 6.99 -2.51 -0.67
C GLU A 137 7.61 -3.08 0.61
N LEU A 138 6.94 -2.93 1.76
CA LEU A 138 7.40 -3.48 3.03
C LEU A 138 7.49 -5.02 3.01
N MET A 139 6.47 -5.70 2.49
CA MET A 139 6.44 -7.16 2.44
C MET A 139 7.53 -7.74 1.54
N SER A 140 7.83 -7.09 0.42
CA SER A 140 8.85 -7.52 -0.55
C SER A 140 10.22 -6.89 -0.33
N LEU A 141 10.44 -6.19 0.79
CA LEU A 141 11.72 -5.53 1.08
C LEU A 141 12.86 -6.55 1.10
N PRO A 142 13.91 -6.36 0.28
CA PRO A 142 15.04 -7.28 0.27
C PRO A 142 15.87 -7.12 1.55
N ILE A 143 16.47 -8.23 2.02
CA ILE A 143 17.35 -8.22 3.20
C ILE A 143 18.56 -7.30 3.01
N SER A 144 19.05 -7.17 1.77
CA SER A 144 20.20 -6.31 1.43
C SER A 144 19.94 -4.83 1.76
N ALA A 145 18.70 -4.36 1.63
CA ALA A 145 18.35 -2.98 1.97
C ALA A 145 18.41 -2.69 3.49
N ALA A 146 18.35 -3.74 4.32
CA ALA A 146 18.29 -3.63 5.78
C ALA A 146 19.65 -3.94 6.46
N ARG A 147 20.69 -4.29 5.70
CA ARG A 147 22.01 -4.63 6.25
C ARG A 147 22.84 -3.38 6.54
N GLY A 148 23.77 -3.52 7.50
CA GLY A 148 24.76 -2.47 7.83
C GLY A 148 24.21 -1.31 8.63
N ASP A 149 23.12 -1.52 9.40
CA ASP A 149 22.45 -0.49 10.20
C ASP A 149 22.08 0.78 9.38
N PRO A 150 21.24 0.63 8.34
CA PRO A 150 20.95 1.72 7.43
C PRO A 150 20.20 2.86 8.13
N GLN A 151 20.61 4.08 7.87
CA GLN A 151 19.84 5.27 8.21
C GLN A 151 18.74 5.56 7.19
N LEU A 152 18.91 5.06 5.99
CA LEU A 152 18.02 5.19 4.83
C LEU A 152 17.76 3.83 4.22
N LEU A 153 16.51 3.53 3.92
CA LEU A 153 16.12 2.34 3.17
C LEU A 153 15.90 2.69 1.71
N LEU A 154 16.50 1.92 0.80
CA LEU A 154 16.18 1.97 -0.61
C LEU A 154 14.91 1.15 -0.85
N VAL A 155 13.82 1.83 -1.26
CA VAL A 155 12.51 1.22 -1.49
C VAL A 155 12.15 1.31 -2.97
N ARG A 156 11.80 0.16 -3.57
CA ARG A 156 11.30 0.09 -4.95
C ARG A 156 9.78 0.17 -4.97
N GLY A 157 9.26 1.17 -5.67
CA GLY A 157 7.83 1.43 -5.82
C GLY A 157 7.24 0.92 -7.13
N LYS A 158 6.04 1.43 -7.47
CA LYS A 158 5.35 1.10 -8.73
C LYS A 158 6.19 1.57 -9.94
N GLY A 159 6.35 0.70 -10.94
CA GLY A 159 7.12 1.01 -12.16
C GLY A 159 8.63 1.00 -11.94
N ASP A 160 9.09 0.22 -10.97
CA ASP A 160 10.51 0.03 -10.60
C ASP A 160 11.24 1.35 -10.18
N ARG A 161 10.47 2.35 -9.79
CA ARG A 161 11.03 3.61 -9.29
C ARG A 161 11.55 3.43 -7.89
N GLU A 162 12.81 3.78 -7.68
CA GLU A 162 13.47 3.72 -6.39
C GLU A 162 13.35 5.05 -5.64
N ARG A 163 13.29 4.98 -4.31
CA ARG A 163 13.40 6.14 -3.44
C ARG A 163 14.09 5.77 -2.13
N LEU A 164 14.79 6.73 -1.55
CA LEU A 164 15.35 6.62 -0.21
C LEU A 164 14.34 7.08 0.83
N VAL A 165 14.19 6.30 1.88
CA VAL A 165 13.28 6.60 2.99
C VAL A 165 14.07 6.54 4.30
N PRO A 166 14.15 7.64 5.06
CA PRO A 166 14.88 7.67 6.33
C PRO A 166 14.15 6.84 7.39
N LEU A 167 14.94 6.23 8.28
CA LEU A 167 14.47 5.50 9.45
C LEU A 167 14.62 6.35 10.71
N SER A 168 13.55 6.39 11.52
CA SER A 168 13.62 6.93 12.88
C SER A 168 14.46 6.00 13.78
N PRO A 169 15.04 6.53 14.88
CA PRO A 169 15.83 5.72 15.82
C PRO A 169 15.08 4.47 16.33
N PRO A 170 13.79 4.54 16.75
CA PRO A 170 13.04 3.36 17.15
C PRO A 170 12.90 2.33 16.02
N ALA A 171 12.61 2.75 14.78
CA ALA A 171 12.51 1.84 13.66
C ALA A 171 13.84 1.12 13.35
N ARG A 172 14.98 1.80 13.52
CA ARG A 172 16.31 1.19 13.37
C ARG A 172 16.58 0.16 14.47
N SER A 173 16.26 0.49 15.72
CA SER A 173 16.39 -0.43 16.85
C SER A 173 15.60 -1.72 16.64
N GLU A 174 14.31 -1.60 16.26
CA GLU A 174 13.47 -2.75 16.01
C GLU A 174 13.90 -3.57 14.77
N LEU A 175 14.42 -2.89 13.76
CA LEU A 175 15.01 -3.55 12.59
C LEU A 175 16.23 -4.37 12.98
N ALA A 176 17.13 -3.81 13.78
CA ALA A 176 18.33 -4.51 14.26
C ALA A 176 17.96 -5.73 15.11
N ALA A 177 17.02 -5.59 16.06
CA ALA A 177 16.52 -6.68 16.88
C ALA A 177 15.88 -7.80 16.04
N TRP A 178 15.09 -7.43 15.03
CA TRP A 178 14.51 -8.40 14.09
C TRP A 178 15.59 -9.14 13.28
N LEU A 179 16.63 -8.44 12.80
CA LEU A 179 17.71 -9.05 12.02
C LEU A 179 18.45 -10.14 12.79
N VAL A 180 18.69 -9.95 14.08
CA VAL A 180 19.33 -10.98 14.94
C VAL A 180 18.50 -12.27 14.95
N ILE A 181 17.21 -12.17 15.19
CA ILE A 181 16.29 -13.33 15.24
C ILE A 181 16.21 -13.98 13.86
N ARG A 182 16.00 -13.17 12.82
CA ARG A 182 15.89 -13.65 11.45
C ARG A 182 17.14 -14.41 11.01
N ASP A 183 18.33 -13.88 11.29
CA ASP A 183 19.58 -14.49 10.87
C ASP A 183 19.86 -15.80 11.58
N ARG A 184 19.50 -15.91 12.86
CA ARG A 184 19.55 -17.17 13.59
C ARG A 184 18.64 -18.23 12.94
N ASP A 185 17.41 -17.84 12.57
CA ASP A 185 16.47 -18.74 11.90
C ASP A 185 16.95 -19.19 10.52
N GLU A 186 17.51 -18.25 9.74
CA GLU A 186 18.03 -18.56 8.40
C GLU A 186 19.30 -19.44 8.46
N THR A 187 20.15 -19.25 9.46
CA THR A 187 21.30 -20.12 9.72
C THR A 187 20.84 -21.55 10.04
N ALA A 188 19.84 -21.68 10.93
CA ALA A 188 19.26 -22.98 11.25
C ALA A 188 18.62 -23.69 10.05
N LYS A 189 18.04 -22.94 9.10
CA LYS A 189 17.52 -23.50 7.83
C LYS A 189 18.63 -23.93 6.90
N LYS A 190 19.69 -23.12 6.75
CA LYS A 190 20.85 -23.46 5.92
C LYS A 190 21.54 -24.73 6.40
N THR A 191 21.67 -24.93 7.70
CA THR A 191 22.22 -26.16 8.30
C THR A 191 21.39 -27.39 7.91
N LYS A 192 20.10 -27.22 7.62
CA LYS A 192 19.19 -28.27 7.12
C LYS A 192 19.11 -28.33 5.59
N GLY A 193 20.04 -27.68 4.87
CA GLY A 193 20.10 -27.69 3.41
C GLY A 193 19.11 -26.79 2.68
N ALA A 194 18.34 -25.96 3.39
CA ALA A 194 17.39 -25.05 2.76
C ALA A 194 18.08 -23.75 2.30
N PRO A 195 17.74 -23.19 1.12
CA PRO A 195 18.30 -21.93 0.66
C PRO A 195 17.85 -20.76 1.55
N GLY A 196 18.74 -19.80 1.77
CA GLY A 196 18.41 -18.58 2.51
C GLY A 196 17.44 -17.69 1.75
N SER A 197 16.55 -17.03 2.49
CA SER A 197 15.60 -16.08 1.89
C SER A 197 16.28 -14.74 1.57
N ARG A 198 15.96 -14.20 0.40
CA ARG A 198 16.37 -12.84 -0.01
C ARG A 198 15.55 -11.72 0.61
N PHE A 199 14.44 -12.04 1.28
CA PHE A 199 13.50 -11.06 1.83
C PHE A 199 13.74 -10.79 3.31
N LEU A 200 13.48 -9.56 3.75
CA LEU A 200 13.56 -9.17 5.15
C LEU A 200 12.53 -9.93 6.01
N PHE A 201 11.33 -10.13 5.48
CA PHE A 201 10.23 -10.86 6.13
C PHE A 201 9.88 -12.13 5.36
N PRO A 202 10.67 -13.21 5.55
CA PRO A 202 10.49 -14.45 4.80
C PRO A 202 9.20 -15.19 5.17
N SER A 203 8.66 -15.94 4.21
CA SER A 203 7.52 -16.82 4.37
C SER A 203 7.70 -18.09 3.53
N HIS A 204 7.03 -19.18 3.96
CA HIS A 204 7.01 -20.44 3.21
C HIS A 204 6.04 -20.45 2.02
N GLY A 205 5.26 -19.36 1.81
CA GLY A 205 4.35 -19.25 0.68
C GLY A 205 5.07 -19.08 -0.66
N LYS A 206 4.33 -19.23 -1.77
CA LYS A 206 4.87 -19.16 -3.15
C LYS A 206 5.69 -17.89 -3.45
N LEU A 207 5.42 -16.77 -2.79
CA LEU A 207 6.14 -15.52 -2.98
C LEU A 207 7.48 -15.46 -2.21
N GLY A 208 7.73 -16.38 -1.29
CA GLY A 208 8.92 -16.39 -0.43
C GLY A 208 8.94 -15.31 0.66
N HIS A 209 7.94 -14.43 0.70
CA HIS A 209 7.79 -13.37 1.70
C HIS A 209 6.36 -13.30 2.23
N LEU A 210 6.14 -12.56 3.32
CA LEU A 210 4.81 -12.30 3.86
C LEU A 210 3.95 -11.57 2.82
N THR A 211 2.65 -11.90 2.78
CA THR A 211 1.73 -11.29 1.83
C THR A 211 1.05 -10.06 2.42
N ARG A 212 0.57 -9.15 1.56
CA ARG A 212 -0.27 -8.04 1.99
C ARG A 212 -1.53 -8.51 2.73
N HIS A 213 -2.08 -9.66 2.34
CA HIS A 213 -3.28 -10.23 2.97
C HIS A 213 -2.99 -10.66 4.40
N TRP A 214 -1.88 -11.36 4.62
CA TRP A 214 -1.40 -11.72 5.95
C TRP A 214 -1.24 -10.48 6.84
N PHE A 215 -0.60 -9.43 6.29
CA PHE A 215 -0.39 -8.18 7.03
C PHE A 215 -1.71 -7.44 7.36
N PHE A 216 -2.71 -7.51 6.47
CA PHE A 216 -4.05 -7.01 6.77
C PHE A 216 -4.67 -7.75 7.95
N GLY A 217 -4.54 -9.08 8.02
CA GLY A 217 -4.99 -9.86 9.17
C GLY A 217 -4.29 -9.43 10.47
N LEU A 218 -2.96 -9.28 10.43
CA LEU A 218 -2.19 -8.77 11.57
C LEU A 218 -2.71 -7.41 12.05
N ILE A 219 -2.88 -6.44 11.16
CA ILE A 219 -3.38 -5.10 11.54
C ILE A 219 -4.75 -5.17 12.21
N LYS A 220 -5.66 -6.04 11.75
CA LYS A 220 -6.98 -6.22 12.38
C LYS A 220 -6.86 -6.78 13.80
N THR A 221 -5.97 -7.74 14.01
CA THR A 221 -5.66 -8.27 15.32
C THR A 221 -5.07 -7.18 16.23
N LEU A 222 -4.09 -6.42 15.74
CA LEU A 222 -3.49 -5.32 16.51
C LEU A 222 -4.49 -4.22 16.86
N ALA A 223 -5.41 -3.88 15.94
CA ALA A 223 -6.45 -2.90 16.20
C ALA A 223 -7.39 -3.36 17.34
N ASN A 224 -7.79 -4.64 17.34
CA ASN A 224 -8.59 -5.20 18.45
C ASN A 224 -7.84 -5.13 19.77
N GLU A 225 -6.57 -5.54 19.81
CA GLU A 225 -5.72 -5.50 21.01
C GLU A 225 -5.46 -4.07 21.51
N ALA A 226 -5.46 -3.10 20.63
CA ALA A 226 -5.33 -1.69 20.92
C ALA A 226 -6.65 -1.02 21.31
N GLY A 227 -7.79 -1.73 21.33
CA GLY A 227 -9.11 -1.16 21.60
C GLY A 227 -9.65 -0.27 20.47
N LEU A 228 -9.07 -0.36 19.27
CA LEU A 228 -9.49 0.43 18.11
C LEU A 228 -10.46 -0.37 17.24
N ALA A 229 -11.37 0.34 16.55
CA ALA A 229 -12.26 -0.30 15.59
C ALA A 229 -11.46 -0.94 14.44
N PRO A 230 -11.49 -2.26 14.21
CA PRO A 230 -10.64 -2.91 13.21
C PRO A 230 -10.83 -2.35 11.80
N ASN A 231 -12.06 -1.92 11.46
CA ASN A 231 -12.36 -1.38 10.15
C ASN A 231 -11.77 0.03 9.91
N SER A 232 -11.35 0.75 10.95
CA SER A 232 -10.71 2.06 10.83
C SER A 232 -9.20 1.94 10.60
N VAL A 233 -8.58 0.81 10.94
CA VAL A 233 -7.13 0.61 10.83
C VAL A 233 -6.78 -0.24 9.61
N THR A 234 -6.02 0.34 8.71
CA THR A 234 -5.52 -0.29 7.47
C THR A 234 -4.08 0.18 7.20
N PRO A 235 -3.30 -0.51 6.36
CA PRO A 235 -2.00 0.02 5.93
C PRO A 235 -2.09 1.41 5.28
N HIS A 236 -3.20 1.71 4.60
CA HIS A 236 -3.43 3.03 4.00
C HIS A 236 -3.70 4.10 5.06
N THR A 237 -4.47 3.79 6.11
CA THR A 237 -4.72 4.76 7.19
C THR A 237 -3.46 5.03 8.01
N LEU A 238 -2.58 4.04 8.22
CA LEU A 238 -1.27 4.24 8.85
C LEU A 238 -0.34 5.10 7.99
N ARG A 239 -0.29 4.86 6.68
CA ARG A 239 0.48 5.70 5.77
C ARG A 239 -0.08 7.13 5.71
N HIS A 240 -1.41 7.29 5.78
CA HIS A 240 -2.04 8.60 5.85
C HIS A 240 -1.72 9.31 7.18
N ALA A 241 -1.74 8.58 8.31
CA ALA A 241 -1.32 9.10 9.61
C ALA A 241 0.13 9.57 9.57
N PHE A 242 1.07 8.80 9.01
CA PHE A 242 2.45 9.22 8.79
C PHE A 242 2.52 10.58 8.08
N ALA A 243 1.84 10.72 6.93
CA ALA A 243 1.86 11.96 6.16
C ALA A 243 1.26 13.14 6.94
N THR A 244 0.11 12.92 7.60
CA THR A 244 -0.61 13.95 8.35
C THR A 244 0.17 14.39 9.59
N HIS A 245 0.80 13.44 10.30
CA HIS A 245 1.60 13.77 11.48
C HIS A 245 2.87 14.52 11.13
N LEU A 246 3.56 14.18 10.03
CA LEU A 246 4.68 14.97 9.53
C LEU A 246 4.22 16.40 9.18
N LEU A 247 3.11 16.54 8.48
CA LEU A 247 2.57 17.84 8.11
C LEU A 247 2.17 18.68 9.34
N ALA A 248 1.48 18.07 10.30
CA ALA A 248 1.09 18.72 11.56
C ALA A 248 2.30 19.17 12.39
N ASN A 249 3.42 18.46 12.27
CA ASN A 249 4.68 18.81 12.92
C ASN A 249 5.54 19.80 12.11
N GLY A 250 5.03 20.37 11.02
CA GLY A 250 5.67 21.43 10.25
C GLY A 250 6.52 20.97 9.05
N ALA A 251 6.45 19.70 8.66
CA ALA A 251 7.11 19.24 7.43
C ALA A 251 6.40 19.81 6.19
N ASP A 252 7.16 20.20 5.18
CA ASP A 252 6.57 20.71 3.94
C ASP A 252 5.93 19.58 3.10
N LEU A 253 4.83 19.93 2.43
CA LEU A 253 4.04 18.97 1.65
C LEU A 253 4.83 18.32 0.51
N ARG A 254 5.74 19.04 -0.14
CA ARG A 254 6.55 18.54 -1.26
C ARG A 254 7.53 17.47 -0.79
N SER A 255 8.17 17.67 0.35
CA SER A 255 9.04 16.66 0.97
C SER A 255 8.27 15.41 1.36
N ILE A 256 7.06 15.56 1.92
CA ILE A 256 6.18 14.41 2.25
C ILE A 256 5.80 13.65 0.98
N GLN A 257 5.43 14.33 -0.10
CA GLN A 257 5.11 13.70 -1.38
C GLN A 257 6.29 12.92 -1.96
N THR A 258 7.51 13.46 -1.85
CA THR A 258 8.76 12.79 -2.26
C THR A 258 8.99 11.52 -1.44
N LEU A 259 8.87 11.57 -0.11
CA LEU A 259 8.98 10.40 0.77
C LEU A 259 7.96 9.31 0.41
N LEU A 260 6.76 9.72 0.08
CA LEU A 260 5.69 8.79 -0.29
C LEU A 260 5.81 8.24 -1.71
N GLY A 261 6.64 8.82 -2.58
CA GLY A 261 6.82 8.40 -3.97
C GLY A 261 5.55 8.64 -4.79
N HIS A 262 5.02 9.88 -4.77
CA HIS A 262 3.95 10.31 -5.66
C HIS A 262 4.52 10.59 -7.06
N ALA A 263 3.88 10.06 -8.11
CA ALA A 263 4.42 9.98 -9.46
C ALA A 263 4.53 11.31 -10.22
N ASP A 264 3.84 12.36 -9.75
CA ASP A 264 3.75 13.63 -10.48
C ASP A 264 4.94 14.58 -10.25
N ILE A 265 5.90 14.19 -9.41
CA ILE A 265 7.16 14.93 -9.31
C ILE A 265 8.24 14.09 -9.97
N ALA A 266 8.28 14.21 -11.31
CA ALA A 266 9.38 13.71 -12.11
C ALA A 266 10.65 14.45 -11.69
N THR A 267 11.54 13.77 -11.01
CA THR A 267 12.98 13.99 -11.14
C THR A 267 13.70 12.77 -10.62
N THR A 268 13.98 11.86 -11.52
CA THR A 268 15.09 10.92 -11.42
C THR A 268 16.36 11.71 -11.74
N GLU A 269 16.56 12.83 -11.10
CA GLU A 269 17.82 13.55 -11.22
C GLU A 269 18.43 13.68 -9.84
N ILE A 270 19.53 12.94 -9.69
CA ILE A 270 20.61 13.15 -8.73
C ILE A 270 20.12 13.29 -7.30
N TYR A 271 19.97 12.14 -6.62
CA TYR A 271 19.98 12.10 -5.15
C TYR A 271 21.34 12.58 -4.67
N THR A 272 21.49 13.88 -4.55
CA THR A 272 22.70 14.48 -3.98
C THR A 272 22.68 14.28 -2.47
N HIS A 273 23.84 14.21 -1.84
CA HIS A 273 24.03 14.19 -0.37
C HIS A 273 23.18 15.26 0.36
N VAL A 274 22.89 16.37 -0.29
CA VAL A 274 22.03 17.44 0.21
C VAL A 274 20.58 17.00 0.37
N LEU A 275 20.03 16.21 -0.57
CA LEU A 275 18.66 15.71 -0.47
C LEU A 275 18.53 14.63 0.62
N GLU A 276 19.51 13.75 0.76
CA GLU A 276 19.56 12.74 1.83
C GLU A 276 19.57 13.41 3.21
N THR A 277 20.45 14.38 3.42
CA THR A 277 20.55 15.13 4.68
C THR A 277 19.23 15.83 4.99
N ARG A 278 18.58 16.44 3.99
CA ARG A 278 17.30 17.13 4.15
C ARG A 278 16.16 16.17 4.50
N LEU A 279 16.04 15.03 3.81
CA LEU A 279 15.03 14.02 4.10
C LEU A 279 15.21 13.39 5.49
N ARG A 280 16.46 13.13 5.87
CA ARG A 280 16.79 12.63 7.20
C ARG A 280 16.43 13.65 8.28
N SER A 281 16.82 14.90 8.13
CA SER A 281 16.48 15.99 9.04
C SER A 281 14.95 16.13 9.19
N LEU A 282 14.23 16.02 8.10
CA LEU A 282 12.76 16.10 8.10
C LEU A 282 12.13 15.02 8.98
N VAL A 283 12.55 13.76 8.84
CA VAL A 283 12.00 12.68 9.67
C VAL A 283 12.46 12.81 11.11
N LEU A 284 13.73 13.13 11.36
CA LEU A 284 14.24 13.27 12.72
C LEU A 284 13.59 14.43 13.49
N HIS A 285 13.24 15.54 12.83
CA HIS A 285 12.65 16.70 13.50
C HIS A 285 11.11 16.70 13.52
N HIS A 286 10.47 16.05 12.56
CA HIS A 286 9.02 16.15 12.38
C HIS A 286 8.25 14.86 12.61
N HIS A 287 8.93 13.69 12.64
CA HIS A 287 8.24 12.43 12.94
C HIS A 287 7.97 12.30 14.45
N PRO A 288 6.75 11.91 14.89
CA PRO A 288 6.41 11.81 16.31
C PRO A 288 7.38 10.92 17.10
N LEU A 289 7.72 9.75 16.59
CA LEU A 289 8.64 8.79 17.25
C LEU A 289 10.10 9.26 17.36
N SER A 290 10.48 10.36 16.73
CA SER A 290 11.85 10.90 16.83
C SER A 290 12.01 11.90 17.97
N ARG A 291 10.89 12.42 18.52
CA ARG A 291 10.90 13.43 19.60
C ARG A 291 11.00 12.85 21.02
N ASP A 292 10.66 11.57 21.20
CA ASP A 292 10.63 10.94 22.52
C ASP A 292 11.99 10.41 23.02
N SER A 293 13.05 10.44 22.20
CA SER A 293 14.38 10.01 22.61
C SER A 293 15.09 10.97 23.58
N ASP A 294 14.62 12.24 23.71
CA ASP A 294 15.20 13.23 24.62
C ASP A 294 14.47 13.33 25.99
N LYS A 295 13.47 12.48 26.25
CA LYS A 295 12.69 12.49 27.50
C LYS A 295 12.69 11.17 28.28
N ARG A 296 13.67 10.30 28.06
CA ARG A 296 13.88 9.11 28.90
C ARG A 296 15.29 9.04 29.43
#